data_e632843e97f0cddb0a9e6e06a3c4e4e3
#
_entry.id   e632843e97f0cddb0a9e6e06a3c4e4e3
#
_cell.length_a   1.000
_cell.length_b   1.000
_cell.length_c   1.000
_cell.angle_alpha   90.00
_cell.angle_beta   90.00
_cell.angle_gamma   90.00
#
_symmetry.space_group_name_H-M   'P 1'
#
loop_
_entity.id
_entity.type
_entity.pdbx_description
1 polymer ?
#
loop_
_entity_poly.entity_id
_entity_poly.type
_entity_poly.pdbx_seq_one_letter_code
_entity_poly.pdbx_strand_id
1 'polypeptide(L)'
;MKNVKPVVVKIAETKVDPAAMETVLRTLGVSEASIERFLTVRGTDGQMLTEFAGRMCYESYEPGLNPNVTKIREEPGEYFANILMKGDGSVIEHGVVSFAFLNVSRVCTHEIVRHRVGTAISQESLRYVRPRDVKFWIPDELAPDQAKAMTDAVEDI
;
A
#
# COMPACT_ATOMS: atom_id res chain seq x y z
N MET A 1 33.51 -8.79 5.82
CA MET A 1 32.02 -8.82 5.78
C MET A 1 31.42 -7.66 6.55
N LYS A 2 30.15 -7.28 6.33
CA LYS A 2 29.54 -6.10 6.94
C LYS A 2 28.19 -6.45 7.55
N ASN A 3 28.04 -6.22 8.86
CA ASN A 3 26.73 -6.30 9.52
C ASN A 3 25.87 -5.11 9.07
N VAL A 4 24.64 -5.38 8.66
CA VAL A 4 23.69 -4.40 8.14
C VAL A 4 22.30 -4.64 8.72
N LYS A 5 21.53 -3.57 8.91
CA LYS A 5 20.13 -3.67 9.32
C LYS A 5 19.21 -3.65 8.10
N PRO A 6 18.10 -4.42 8.12
CA PRO A 6 17.05 -4.28 7.12
C PRO A 6 16.45 -2.88 7.12
N VAL A 7 16.13 -2.39 5.93
CA VAL A 7 15.51 -1.07 5.75
C VAL A 7 14.37 -1.20 4.74
N VAL A 8 13.23 -0.58 5.05
CA VAL A 8 12.08 -0.48 4.16
C VAL A 8 11.77 0.98 3.94
N VAL A 9 11.73 1.40 2.68
CA VAL A 9 11.46 2.79 2.30
C VAL A 9 10.29 2.85 1.34
N LYS A 10 9.28 3.65 1.65
CA LYS A 10 8.23 3.99 0.69
C LYS A 10 8.82 4.93 -0.36
N ILE A 11 8.82 4.51 -1.63
CA ILE A 11 9.44 5.26 -2.75
C ILE A 11 8.42 5.88 -3.70
N ALA A 12 7.18 5.38 -3.72
CA ALA A 12 6.10 5.94 -4.52
C ALA A 12 4.74 5.60 -3.92
N GLU A 13 3.76 6.39 -4.24
CA GLU A 13 2.34 6.15 -3.90
C GLU A 13 1.42 6.77 -4.95
N THR A 14 0.19 6.27 -5.00
CA THR A 14 -0.88 6.85 -5.82
C THR A 14 -1.00 8.35 -5.57
N LYS A 15 -1.16 9.11 -6.66
CA LYS A 15 -1.55 10.52 -6.67
C LYS A 15 -2.84 10.68 -7.44
N VAL A 16 -3.75 11.52 -6.94
CA VAL A 16 -5.00 11.86 -7.60
C VAL A 16 -4.92 13.25 -8.24
N ASP A 17 -5.77 13.45 -9.24
CA ASP A 17 -6.04 14.76 -9.81
C ASP A 17 -7.45 15.22 -9.36
N PRO A 18 -7.56 16.11 -8.36
CA PRO A 18 -8.86 16.58 -7.85
C PRO A 18 -9.71 17.26 -8.91
N ALA A 19 -9.11 17.97 -9.88
CA ALA A 19 -9.86 18.65 -10.94
C ALA A 19 -10.48 17.65 -11.92
N ALA A 20 -9.77 16.55 -12.21
CA ALA A 20 -10.32 15.48 -13.02
C ALA A 20 -11.46 14.77 -12.28
N MET A 21 -11.30 14.49 -10.98
CA MET A 21 -12.37 13.92 -10.15
C MET A 21 -13.61 14.81 -10.11
N GLU A 22 -13.44 16.11 -9.91
CA GLU A 22 -14.51 17.10 -9.95
C GLU A 22 -15.28 17.04 -11.26
N THR A 23 -14.56 16.99 -12.38
CA THR A 23 -15.18 16.87 -13.71
C THR A 23 -16.06 15.64 -13.83
N VAL A 24 -15.59 14.48 -13.32
CA VAL A 24 -16.40 13.26 -13.32
C VAL A 24 -17.64 13.40 -12.45
N LEU A 25 -17.49 13.94 -11.22
CA LEU A 25 -18.62 14.11 -10.29
C LEU A 25 -19.69 15.03 -10.86
N ARG A 26 -19.29 16.15 -11.49
CA ARG A 26 -20.21 17.06 -12.19
C ARG A 26 -20.94 16.35 -13.34
N THR A 27 -20.22 15.52 -14.10
CA THR A 27 -20.82 14.76 -15.21
C THR A 27 -21.85 13.74 -14.72
N LEU A 28 -21.65 13.18 -13.53
CA LEU A 28 -22.61 12.28 -12.87
C LEU A 28 -23.81 13.01 -12.26
N GLY A 29 -23.81 14.35 -12.24
CA GLY A 29 -24.89 15.15 -11.66
C GLY A 29 -24.84 15.30 -10.15
N VAL A 30 -23.66 15.06 -9.54
CA VAL A 30 -23.44 15.27 -8.09
C VAL A 30 -23.52 16.77 -7.78
N SER A 31 -24.18 17.13 -6.68
CA SER A 31 -24.31 18.53 -6.26
C SER A 31 -22.98 19.14 -5.85
N GLU A 32 -22.83 20.47 -6.04
CA GLU A 32 -21.62 21.22 -5.67
C GLU A 32 -21.21 21.00 -4.22
N ALA A 33 -22.18 20.98 -3.30
CA ALA A 33 -21.93 20.75 -1.87
C ALA A 33 -21.36 19.36 -1.60
N SER A 34 -21.82 18.34 -2.34
CA SER A 34 -21.31 16.96 -2.21
C SER A 34 -19.95 16.81 -2.87
N ILE A 35 -19.68 17.52 -3.97
CA ILE A 35 -18.37 17.57 -4.62
C ILE A 35 -17.35 18.21 -3.68
N GLU A 36 -17.63 19.40 -3.16
CA GLU A 36 -16.75 20.10 -2.23
C GLU A 36 -16.44 19.25 -0.99
N ARG A 37 -17.48 18.65 -0.39
CA ARG A 37 -17.32 17.75 0.74
C ARG A 37 -16.40 16.58 0.41
N PHE A 38 -16.60 15.91 -0.73
CA PHE A 38 -15.81 14.76 -1.15
C PHE A 38 -14.36 15.15 -1.40
N LEU A 39 -14.09 16.24 -2.10
CA LEU A 39 -12.73 16.70 -2.44
C LEU A 39 -11.98 17.25 -1.22
N THR A 40 -12.68 17.64 -0.16
CA THR A 40 -12.08 18.11 1.09
C THR A 40 -11.73 16.96 2.04
N VAL A 41 -11.97 15.70 1.64
CA VAL A 41 -11.78 14.54 2.47
C VAL A 41 -10.33 14.37 2.93
N ARG A 42 -10.20 13.89 4.15
CA ARG A 42 -8.93 13.64 4.84
C ARG A 42 -8.46 12.22 4.55
N GLY A 43 -7.20 12.08 4.23
CA GLY A 43 -6.57 10.80 3.98
C GLY A 43 -5.45 10.91 2.94
N THR A 44 -4.94 9.77 2.52
CA THR A 44 -3.98 9.70 1.42
C THR A 44 -4.71 9.71 0.07
N ASP A 45 -3.99 10.10 -0.98
CA ASP A 45 -4.52 10.06 -2.36
C ASP A 45 -5.00 8.66 -2.75
N GLY A 46 -4.31 7.61 -2.27
CA GLY A 46 -4.73 6.21 -2.47
C GLY A 46 -6.07 5.90 -1.81
N GLN A 47 -6.30 6.40 -0.59
CA GLN A 47 -7.59 6.25 0.10
C GLN A 47 -8.69 7.02 -0.64
N MET A 48 -8.40 8.24 -1.07
CA MET A 48 -9.34 9.05 -1.83
C MET A 48 -9.75 8.38 -3.14
N LEU A 49 -8.78 7.84 -3.89
CA LEU A 49 -9.06 7.12 -5.14
C LEU A 49 -9.88 5.85 -4.88
N THR A 50 -9.56 5.11 -3.83
CA THR A 50 -10.31 3.91 -3.43
C THR A 50 -11.77 4.26 -3.09
N GLU A 51 -12.00 5.31 -2.31
CA GLU A 51 -13.36 5.76 -1.97
C GLU A 51 -14.10 6.27 -3.21
N PHE A 52 -13.42 7.05 -4.06
CA PHE A 52 -13.97 7.54 -5.32
C PHE A 52 -14.47 6.38 -6.20
N ALA A 53 -13.61 5.39 -6.45
CA ALA A 53 -13.94 4.22 -7.26
C ALA A 53 -15.10 3.40 -6.66
N GLY A 54 -15.08 3.16 -5.36
CA GLY A 54 -16.14 2.41 -4.69
C GLY A 54 -17.49 3.15 -4.70
N ARG A 55 -17.48 4.47 -4.52
CA ARG A 55 -18.71 5.27 -4.62
C ARG A 55 -19.24 5.33 -6.04
N MET A 56 -18.36 5.32 -7.05
CA MET A 56 -18.76 5.31 -8.46
C MET A 56 -19.57 4.05 -8.81
N CYS A 57 -19.17 2.89 -8.29
CA CYS A 57 -19.89 1.63 -8.53
C CYS A 57 -21.35 1.67 -8.09
N TYR A 58 -21.68 2.49 -7.08
CA TYR A 58 -23.04 2.57 -6.51
C TYR A 58 -23.70 3.95 -6.70
N GLU A 59 -23.02 4.88 -7.38
CA GLU A 59 -23.42 6.30 -7.45
C GLU A 59 -23.75 6.87 -6.06
N SER A 60 -22.93 6.51 -5.05
CA SER A 60 -23.21 6.78 -3.63
C SER A 60 -22.49 8.02 -3.11
N TYR A 61 -22.48 9.11 -3.89
CA TYR A 61 -21.91 10.39 -3.50
C TYR A 61 -22.88 11.26 -2.69
N GLU A 62 -24.18 11.12 -2.97
CA GLU A 62 -25.24 11.80 -2.23
C GLU A 62 -26.55 11.00 -2.28
N PRO A 63 -27.49 11.23 -1.33
CA PRO A 63 -28.80 10.61 -1.37
C PRO A 63 -29.59 11.05 -2.63
N GLY A 64 -30.20 10.08 -3.29
CA GLY A 64 -31.06 10.35 -4.44
C GLY A 64 -30.36 10.31 -5.79
N LEU A 65 -29.03 10.35 -5.85
CA LEU A 65 -28.29 10.13 -7.10
C LEU A 65 -28.56 8.71 -7.63
N ASN A 66 -28.54 7.71 -6.74
CA ASN A 66 -29.03 6.35 -6.99
C ASN A 66 -30.24 6.12 -6.07
N PRO A 67 -31.42 5.70 -6.59
CA PRO A 67 -32.62 5.48 -5.77
C PRO A 67 -32.44 4.50 -4.61
N ASN A 68 -31.47 3.58 -4.71
CA ASN A 68 -31.19 2.59 -3.67
C ASN A 68 -30.26 3.14 -2.57
N VAL A 69 -29.71 4.34 -2.75
CA VAL A 69 -28.80 4.99 -1.80
C VAL A 69 -29.60 6.01 -0.98
N THR A 70 -29.97 5.59 0.22
CA THR A 70 -30.76 6.42 1.15
C THR A 70 -29.90 7.11 2.21
N LYS A 71 -28.67 6.64 2.42
CA LYS A 71 -27.75 7.16 3.43
C LYS A 71 -26.32 7.16 2.91
N ILE A 72 -25.61 8.24 3.13
CA ILE A 72 -24.18 8.38 2.84
C ILE A 72 -23.38 8.26 4.14
N ARG A 73 -22.26 7.55 4.10
CA ARG A 73 -21.22 7.58 5.13
C ARG A 73 -20.27 8.71 4.79
N GLU A 74 -20.23 9.73 5.61
CA GLU A 74 -19.42 10.92 5.33
C GLU A 74 -17.99 10.76 5.79
N GLU A 75 -17.78 10.01 6.88
CA GLU A 75 -16.45 9.75 7.41
C GLU A 75 -15.78 8.59 6.65
N PRO A 76 -14.54 8.80 6.12
CA PRO A 76 -13.81 7.76 5.39
C PRO A 76 -13.62 6.47 6.18
N GLY A 77 -13.38 6.58 7.50
CA GLY A 77 -13.23 5.41 8.37
C GLY A 77 -14.47 4.53 8.41
N GLU A 78 -15.67 5.11 8.47
CA GLU A 78 -16.94 4.38 8.42
C GLU A 78 -17.18 3.76 7.04
N TYR A 79 -16.78 4.47 5.98
CA TYR A 79 -16.89 3.99 4.62
C TYR A 79 -16.03 2.74 4.41
N PHE A 80 -14.74 2.80 4.77
CA PHE A 80 -13.84 1.67 4.62
C PHE A 80 -14.20 0.48 5.51
N ALA A 81 -14.62 0.72 6.76
CA ALA A 81 -15.10 -0.34 7.63
C ALA A 81 -16.27 -1.10 7.00
N ASN A 82 -17.21 -0.39 6.35
CA ASN A 82 -18.33 -1.03 5.65
C ASN A 82 -17.88 -1.83 4.41
N ILE A 83 -16.93 -1.32 3.63
CA ILE A 83 -16.37 -2.03 2.46
C ILE A 83 -15.71 -3.34 2.92
N LEU A 84 -14.87 -3.28 3.94
CA LEU A 84 -14.18 -4.46 4.48
C LEU A 84 -15.17 -5.48 5.07
N MET A 85 -16.18 -5.01 5.80
CA MET A 85 -17.22 -5.88 6.38
C MET A 85 -18.03 -6.61 5.32
N LYS A 86 -18.27 -5.99 4.17
CA LYS A 86 -19.00 -6.58 3.03
C LYS A 86 -18.16 -7.50 2.16
N GLY A 87 -16.82 -7.44 2.30
CA GLY A 87 -15.90 -8.19 1.46
C GLY A 87 -15.70 -7.59 0.06
N ASP A 88 -16.04 -6.32 -0.14
CA ASP A 88 -15.88 -5.59 -1.41
C ASP A 88 -14.41 -5.15 -1.60
N GLY A 89 -13.47 -6.09 -1.48
CA GLY A 89 -12.03 -5.82 -1.44
C GLY A 89 -11.45 -5.27 -2.75
N SER A 90 -12.10 -5.50 -3.89
CA SER A 90 -11.58 -5.08 -5.20
C SER A 90 -11.36 -3.56 -5.32
N VAL A 91 -12.15 -2.74 -4.62
CA VAL A 91 -11.97 -1.27 -4.66
C VAL A 91 -10.67 -0.83 -3.98
N ILE A 92 -10.12 -1.63 -3.08
CA ILE A 92 -8.86 -1.32 -2.38
C ILE A 92 -7.66 -1.41 -3.32
N GLU A 93 -7.78 -2.16 -4.43
CA GLU A 93 -6.72 -2.34 -5.41
C GLU A 93 -6.41 -1.06 -6.21
N HIS A 94 -7.25 -0.03 -6.15
CA HIS A 94 -6.97 1.27 -6.76
C HIS A 94 -5.86 2.06 -6.07
N GLY A 95 -5.64 1.82 -4.77
CA GLY A 95 -4.56 2.46 -4.01
C GLY A 95 -3.25 1.66 -4.12
N VAL A 96 -2.23 2.21 -4.76
CA VAL A 96 -0.94 1.55 -4.97
C VAL A 96 0.17 2.27 -4.21
N VAL A 97 1.03 1.51 -3.56
CA VAL A 97 2.23 2.01 -2.86
C VAL A 97 3.43 1.16 -3.28
N SER A 98 4.56 1.79 -3.56
CA SER A 98 5.81 1.11 -3.89
C SER A 98 6.81 1.25 -2.74
N PHE A 99 7.45 0.14 -2.40
CA PHE A 99 8.49 0.07 -1.37
C PHE A 99 9.80 -0.45 -1.94
N ALA A 100 10.90 0.10 -1.46
CA ALA A 100 12.23 -0.49 -1.60
C ALA A 100 12.59 -1.23 -0.32
N PHE A 101 12.95 -2.51 -0.46
CA PHE A 101 13.46 -3.35 0.63
C PHE A 101 14.97 -3.49 0.45
N LEU A 102 15.73 -3.04 1.44
CA LEU A 102 17.19 -3.06 1.41
C LEU A 102 17.72 -3.93 2.55
N ASN A 103 18.83 -4.62 2.29
CA ASN A 103 19.50 -5.47 3.28
C ASN A 103 18.58 -6.57 3.86
N VAL A 104 17.61 -7.04 3.09
CA VAL A 104 16.76 -8.18 3.46
C VAL A 104 17.34 -9.48 2.92
N SER A 105 17.14 -10.57 3.62
CA SER A 105 17.64 -11.88 3.20
C SER A 105 16.90 -12.40 1.95
N ARG A 106 17.59 -13.26 1.17
CA ARG A 106 16.97 -13.95 0.04
C ARG A 106 15.81 -14.85 0.49
N VAL A 107 15.86 -15.41 1.69
CA VAL A 107 14.78 -16.20 2.28
C VAL A 107 13.52 -15.32 2.42
N CYS A 108 13.65 -14.14 3.02
CA CYS A 108 12.55 -13.19 3.16
C CYS A 108 11.95 -12.80 1.80
N THR A 109 12.80 -12.46 0.82
CA THR A 109 12.30 -12.06 -0.50
C THR A 109 11.66 -13.21 -1.26
N HIS A 110 12.09 -14.47 -1.06
CA HIS A 110 11.46 -15.64 -1.66
C HIS A 110 10.04 -15.88 -1.10
N GLU A 111 9.79 -15.56 0.15
CA GLU A 111 8.43 -15.61 0.69
C GLU A 111 7.57 -14.46 0.13
N ILE A 112 8.11 -13.24 0.08
CA ILE A 112 7.38 -12.07 -0.46
C ILE A 112 6.96 -12.28 -1.92
N VAL A 113 7.84 -12.80 -2.79
CA VAL A 113 7.54 -12.97 -4.23
C VAL A 113 6.44 -13.99 -4.53
N ARG A 114 6.02 -14.79 -3.55
CA ARG A 114 4.90 -15.73 -3.70
C ARG A 114 3.54 -15.05 -3.62
N HIS A 115 3.46 -13.88 -2.98
CA HIS A 115 2.23 -13.08 -2.88
C HIS A 115 2.07 -12.22 -4.13
N ARG A 116 1.59 -12.80 -5.21
CA ARG A 116 1.58 -12.18 -6.53
C ARG A 116 0.34 -11.36 -6.85
N VAL A 117 -0.78 -11.67 -6.21
CA VAL A 117 -2.04 -10.96 -6.48
C VAL A 117 -1.92 -9.52 -6.00
N GLY A 118 -2.14 -8.57 -6.90
CA GLY A 118 -2.04 -7.14 -6.61
C GLY A 118 -0.62 -6.62 -6.38
N THR A 119 0.44 -7.43 -6.67
CA THR A 119 1.83 -7.02 -6.47
C THR A 119 2.68 -7.15 -7.74
N ALA A 120 3.59 -6.18 -7.93
CA ALA A 120 4.66 -6.26 -8.90
C ALA A 120 6.00 -6.22 -8.15
N ILE A 121 6.89 -7.17 -8.42
CA ILE A 121 8.13 -7.35 -7.64
C ILE A 121 9.32 -7.38 -8.59
N SER A 122 10.31 -6.51 -8.31
CA SER A 122 11.63 -6.54 -8.92
C SER A 122 12.67 -6.85 -7.86
N GLN A 123 13.51 -7.83 -8.13
CA GLN A 123 14.53 -8.30 -7.19
C GLN A 123 15.90 -8.26 -7.84
N GLU A 124 16.92 -7.87 -7.07
CA GLU A 124 18.31 -7.93 -7.49
C GLU A 124 18.69 -9.34 -7.99
N SER A 125 19.26 -9.40 -9.17
CA SER A 125 19.64 -10.66 -9.80
C SER A 125 21.07 -11.08 -9.40
N LEU A 126 21.20 -12.23 -8.76
CA LEU A 126 22.51 -12.84 -8.47
C LEU A 126 23.27 -13.29 -9.73
N ARG A 127 22.63 -13.32 -10.89
CA ARG A 127 23.28 -13.63 -12.17
C ARG A 127 24.05 -12.44 -12.73
N TYR A 128 23.57 -11.22 -12.47
CA TYR A 128 24.15 -9.99 -13.00
C TYR A 128 24.87 -9.17 -11.93
N VAL A 129 24.37 -9.18 -10.71
CA VAL A 129 25.00 -8.48 -9.59
C VAL A 129 25.77 -9.47 -8.74
N ARG A 130 27.10 -9.31 -8.71
CA ARG A 130 27.98 -10.11 -7.85
C ARG A 130 28.30 -9.29 -6.60
N PRO A 131 27.86 -9.70 -5.41
CA PRO A 131 28.24 -9.03 -4.17
C PRO A 131 29.77 -9.10 -4.02
N ARG A 132 30.41 -7.94 -3.87
CA ARG A 132 31.84 -7.87 -3.56
C ARG A 132 32.08 -8.13 -2.08
N ASP A 133 31.16 -7.66 -1.24
CA ASP A 133 31.18 -7.83 0.20
C ASP A 133 29.91 -8.57 0.63
N VAL A 134 30.07 -9.65 1.35
CA VAL A 134 28.94 -10.37 1.96
C VAL A 134 28.38 -9.52 3.08
N LYS A 135 27.09 -9.22 3.00
CA LYS A 135 26.34 -8.53 4.04
C LYS A 135 25.56 -9.55 4.85
N PHE A 136 25.50 -9.38 6.13
CA PHE A 136 24.70 -10.18 7.04
C PHE A 136 24.00 -9.30 8.05
N TRP A 137 22.98 -9.83 8.69
CA TRP A 137 22.24 -9.16 9.74
C TRP A 137 22.13 -10.08 10.96
N ILE A 138 22.46 -9.53 12.10
CA ILE A 138 22.27 -10.20 13.39
C ILE A 138 21.08 -9.52 14.04
N PRO A 139 19.98 -10.26 14.32
CA PRO A 139 18.82 -9.73 15.03
C PRO A 139 19.21 -9.16 16.41
N ASP A 140 18.67 -8.00 16.74
CA ASP A 140 18.95 -7.33 18.03
C ASP A 140 18.37 -8.13 19.22
N GLU A 141 17.44 -9.07 18.95
CA GLU A 141 16.77 -9.90 19.95
C GLU A 141 17.57 -11.13 20.38
N LEU A 142 18.67 -11.44 19.70
CA LEU A 142 19.50 -12.60 20.05
C LEU A 142 20.26 -12.34 21.36
N ALA A 143 20.38 -13.39 22.16
CA ALA A 143 21.26 -13.36 23.33
C ALA A 143 22.74 -13.16 22.90
N PRO A 144 23.58 -12.54 23.72
CA PRO A 144 24.94 -12.18 23.34
C PRO A 144 25.79 -13.36 22.86
N ASP A 145 25.63 -14.54 23.45
CA ASP A 145 26.30 -15.77 23.05
C ASP A 145 25.83 -16.27 21.68
N GLN A 146 24.53 -16.18 21.39
CA GLN A 146 23.96 -16.52 20.09
C GLN A 146 24.43 -15.54 19.00
N ALA A 147 24.41 -14.25 19.29
CA ALA A 147 24.90 -13.21 18.38
C ALA A 147 26.38 -13.40 18.06
N LYS A 148 27.20 -13.74 19.09
CA LYS A 148 28.61 -14.05 18.88
C LYS A 148 28.79 -15.29 18.01
N ALA A 149 28.11 -16.39 18.32
CA ALA A 149 28.20 -17.62 17.54
C ALA A 149 27.81 -17.42 16.06
N MET A 150 26.79 -16.56 15.81
CA MET A 150 26.40 -16.21 14.45
C MET A 150 27.46 -15.36 13.74
N THR A 151 28.10 -14.43 14.45
CA THR A 151 29.20 -13.63 13.91
C THR A 151 30.39 -14.48 13.54
N ASP A 152 30.82 -15.36 14.47
CA ASP A 152 31.96 -16.27 14.25
C ASP A 152 31.70 -17.17 13.03
N ALA A 153 30.51 -17.75 12.92
CA ALA A 153 30.13 -18.60 11.78
C ALA A 153 30.12 -17.87 10.44
N VAL A 154 29.83 -16.57 10.43
CA VAL A 154 29.86 -15.74 9.19
C VAL A 154 31.28 -15.33 8.83
N GLU A 155 32.18 -15.14 9.80
CA GLU A 155 33.60 -14.79 9.56
C GLU A 155 34.43 -15.98 9.03
N ASP A 156 33.97 -17.19 9.29
CA ASP A 156 34.61 -18.44 8.82
C ASP A 156 34.29 -18.81 7.34
N ILE A 157 33.41 -18.05 6.66
CA ILE A 157 33.04 -18.25 5.25
C ILE A 157 33.92 -17.39 4.34
#